data_441eba9fba9095e5448d1d8c14bcee17
#
_entry.id   441eba9fba9095e5448d1d8c14bcee17
#
_cell.length_a   1.000
_cell.length_b   1.000
_cell.length_c   1.000
_cell.angle_alpha   90.00
_cell.angle_beta   90.00
_cell.angle_gamma   90.00
#
_symmetry.space_group_name_H-M   'P 1'
#
loop_
_entity.id
_entity.type
_entity.pdbx_description
1 polymer ?
#
loop_
_entity_poly.entity_id
_entity_poly.type
_entity_poly.pdbx_seq_one_letter_code
_entity_poly.pdbx_strand_id
1 'polypeptide(L)'
;MPRAKTVVPGLARRKKVLRRARGFVGGRSRLYQSAAEAVLRAGRYAYRDRRTKKREFRRLWIARINAAARINGLTYSTFMNGLKRANVEIDRKLLADLAVRDAHAFAQIADVARGTGD
;
A
#
# COMPACT_ATOMS: atom_id res chain seq x y z
N MET A 1 5.49 -48.12 -30.75
CA MET A 1 4.54 -47.12 -30.20
C MET A 1 5.30 -45.89 -29.72
N PRO A 2 5.01 -44.70 -30.22
CA PRO A 2 5.64 -43.51 -29.72
C PRO A 2 5.24 -43.25 -28.25
N ARG A 3 6.21 -42.98 -27.41
CA ARG A 3 5.97 -42.64 -26.01
C ARG A 3 5.69 -41.17 -25.84
N ALA A 4 4.63 -40.82 -25.15
CA ALA A 4 4.24 -39.42 -24.89
C ALA A 4 5.09 -38.77 -23.76
N LYS A 5 6.41 -38.91 -23.83
CA LYS A 5 7.33 -38.41 -22.78
C LYS A 5 7.29 -36.88 -22.58
N THR A 6 7.01 -36.11 -23.63
CA THR A 6 7.01 -34.67 -23.59
C THR A 6 5.65 -34.05 -23.30
N VAL A 7 4.57 -34.80 -23.50
CA VAL A 7 3.19 -34.34 -23.33
C VAL A 7 2.87 -34.10 -21.86
N VAL A 8 3.24 -35.01 -20.98
CA VAL A 8 2.92 -34.94 -19.54
C VAL A 8 3.53 -33.70 -18.88
N PRO A 9 4.84 -33.40 -19.02
CA PRO A 9 5.44 -32.19 -18.45
C PRO A 9 4.86 -30.92 -19.06
N GLY A 10 4.59 -30.88 -20.36
CA GLY A 10 3.97 -29.75 -21.05
C GLY A 10 2.57 -29.47 -20.54
N LEU A 11 1.76 -30.53 -20.39
CA LEU A 11 0.41 -30.42 -19.84
C LEU A 11 0.43 -29.93 -18.39
N ALA A 12 1.35 -30.42 -17.56
CA ALA A 12 1.51 -29.98 -16.18
C ALA A 12 1.83 -28.47 -16.10
N ARG A 13 2.74 -27.98 -16.94
CA ARG A 13 3.07 -26.54 -17.03
C ARG A 13 1.85 -25.70 -17.41
N ARG A 14 1.12 -26.12 -18.45
CA ARG A 14 -0.12 -25.44 -18.88
C ARG A 14 -1.17 -25.39 -17.77
N LYS A 15 -1.42 -26.50 -17.12
CA LYS A 15 -2.36 -26.58 -15.98
C LYS A 15 -1.93 -25.65 -14.83
N LYS A 16 -0.63 -25.57 -14.54
CA LYS A 16 -0.08 -24.68 -13.50
C LYS A 16 -0.36 -23.21 -13.81
N VAL A 17 -0.13 -22.78 -15.05
CA VAL A 17 -0.40 -21.39 -15.49
C VAL A 17 -1.90 -21.09 -15.46
N LEU A 18 -2.73 -21.96 -16.01
CA LEU A 18 -4.19 -21.77 -16.01
C LEU A 18 -4.78 -21.76 -14.60
N ARG A 19 -4.22 -22.52 -13.68
CA ARG A 19 -4.61 -22.48 -12.26
C ARG A 19 -4.33 -21.11 -11.63
N ARG A 20 -3.17 -20.50 -11.94
CA ARG A 20 -2.83 -19.15 -11.50
C ARG A 20 -3.70 -18.07 -12.14
N ALA A 21 -4.15 -18.29 -13.36
CA ALA A 21 -5.04 -17.39 -14.09
C ALA A 21 -6.52 -17.55 -13.71
N ARG A 22 -6.86 -18.40 -12.76
CA ARG A 22 -8.24 -18.62 -12.32
C ARG A 22 -8.86 -17.31 -11.83
N GLY A 23 -10.07 -17.02 -12.31
CA GLY A 23 -10.78 -15.78 -12.02
C GLY A 23 -10.50 -14.63 -12.97
N PHE A 24 -9.57 -14.78 -13.91
CA PHE A 24 -9.31 -13.77 -14.94
C PHE A 24 -10.46 -13.77 -15.98
N VAL A 25 -10.72 -12.59 -16.55
CA VAL A 25 -11.88 -12.38 -17.42
C VAL A 25 -11.64 -12.94 -18.83
N GLY A 26 -12.62 -13.66 -19.35
CA GLY A 26 -12.64 -14.14 -20.73
C GLY A 26 -11.53 -15.15 -21.04
N GLY A 27 -10.90 -15.00 -22.21
CA GLY A 27 -9.84 -15.89 -22.67
C GLY A 27 -8.57 -15.88 -21.80
N ARG A 28 -8.36 -14.88 -20.98
CA ARG A 28 -7.21 -14.79 -20.07
C ARG A 28 -7.20 -15.86 -18.98
N SER A 29 -8.34 -16.49 -18.70
CA SER A 29 -8.44 -17.63 -17.78
C SER A 29 -8.50 -18.98 -18.49
N ARG A 30 -8.73 -19.01 -19.80
CA ARG A 30 -9.03 -20.23 -20.58
C ARG A 30 -7.98 -20.55 -21.64
N LEU A 31 -7.47 -19.54 -22.34
CA LEU A 31 -6.48 -19.70 -23.39
C LEU A 31 -5.07 -19.60 -22.79
N TYR A 32 -4.26 -20.62 -23.02
CA TYR A 32 -2.92 -20.71 -22.39
C TYR A 32 -2.05 -19.50 -22.68
N GLN A 33 -1.93 -19.06 -23.95
CA GLN A 33 -1.06 -17.92 -24.32
C GLN A 33 -1.51 -16.63 -23.64
N SER A 34 -2.79 -16.31 -23.71
CA SER A 34 -3.35 -15.13 -23.05
C SER A 34 -3.22 -15.22 -21.53
N ALA A 35 -3.46 -16.41 -20.96
CA ALA A 35 -3.30 -16.67 -19.53
C ALA A 35 -1.85 -16.51 -19.09
N ALA A 36 -0.88 -17.02 -19.83
CA ALA A 36 0.53 -16.90 -19.51
C ALA A 36 0.99 -15.44 -19.49
N GLU A 37 0.62 -14.65 -20.49
CA GLU A 37 0.91 -13.21 -20.52
C GLU A 37 0.25 -12.45 -19.37
N ALA A 38 -1.02 -12.75 -19.09
CA ALA A 38 -1.74 -12.10 -17.98
C ALA A 38 -1.11 -12.42 -16.62
N VAL A 39 -0.72 -13.66 -16.38
CA VAL A 39 -0.04 -14.09 -15.15
C VAL A 39 1.33 -13.42 -15.01
N LEU A 40 2.11 -13.31 -16.08
CA LEU A 40 3.39 -12.60 -16.07
C LEU A 40 3.21 -11.13 -15.71
N ARG A 41 2.26 -10.45 -16.34
CA ARG A 41 1.95 -9.04 -16.03
C ARG A 41 1.48 -8.87 -14.59
N ALA A 42 0.59 -9.74 -14.13
CA ALA A 42 0.13 -9.73 -12.75
C ALA A 42 1.29 -9.88 -11.76
N GLY A 43 2.23 -10.77 -12.03
CA GLY A 43 3.44 -10.94 -11.22
C GLY A 43 4.34 -9.69 -11.20
N ARG A 44 4.55 -9.07 -12.35
CA ARG A 44 5.32 -7.81 -12.45
C ARG A 44 4.64 -6.66 -11.71
N TYR A 45 3.33 -6.51 -11.87
CA TYR A 45 2.57 -5.49 -11.15
C TYR A 45 2.59 -5.72 -9.65
N ALA A 46 2.43 -6.95 -9.19
CA ALA A 46 2.52 -7.29 -7.78
C ALA A 46 3.90 -6.92 -7.20
N TYR A 47 4.98 -7.22 -7.90
CA TYR A 47 6.34 -6.86 -7.49
C TYR A 47 6.54 -5.34 -7.40
N ARG A 48 6.13 -4.60 -8.44
CA ARG A 48 6.21 -3.14 -8.49
C ARG A 48 5.35 -2.50 -7.40
N ASP A 49 4.12 -2.93 -7.28
CA ASP A 49 3.12 -2.27 -6.45
C ASP A 49 3.30 -2.57 -4.96
N ARG A 50 3.98 -3.64 -4.59
CA ARG A 50 4.42 -3.83 -3.20
C ARG A 50 5.35 -2.69 -2.72
N ARG A 51 6.13 -2.09 -3.61
CA ARG A 51 6.96 -0.91 -3.32
C ARG A 51 6.14 0.37 -3.37
N THR A 52 5.28 0.49 -4.36
CA THR A 52 4.38 1.63 -4.53
C THR A 52 3.41 1.75 -3.35
N LYS A 53 2.91 0.63 -2.82
CA LYS A 53 2.01 0.58 -1.67
C LYS A 53 2.54 1.36 -0.46
N LYS A 54 3.82 1.23 -0.15
CA LYS A 54 4.45 1.95 0.96
C LYS A 54 4.40 3.47 0.75
N ARG A 55 4.65 3.93 -0.47
CA ARG A 55 4.60 5.35 -0.84
C ARG A 55 3.18 5.89 -0.79
N GLU A 56 2.20 5.11 -1.29
CA GLU A 56 0.80 5.49 -1.29
C GLU A 56 0.24 5.62 0.13
N PHE A 57 0.52 4.67 1.00
CA PHE A 57 0.10 4.76 2.40
C PHE A 57 0.75 5.95 3.12
N ARG A 58 2.03 6.22 2.87
CA ARG A 58 2.68 7.39 3.45
C ARG A 58 2.03 8.70 2.98
N ARG A 59 1.68 8.82 1.70
CA ARG A 59 0.94 9.98 1.17
C ARG A 59 -0.41 10.15 1.86
N LEU A 60 -1.15 9.05 2.03
CA LEU A 60 -2.43 9.05 2.70
C LEU A 60 -2.31 9.52 4.17
N TRP A 61 -1.33 9.01 4.90
CA TRP A 61 -1.09 9.44 6.28
C TRP A 61 -0.74 10.93 6.36
N ILE A 62 0.13 11.40 5.49
CA ILE A 62 0.50 12.83 5.42
C ILE A 62 -0.73 13.70 5.13
N ALA A 63 -1.59 13.29 4.21
CA ALA A 63 -2.83 14.03 3.89
C ALA A 63 -3.77 14.11 5.10
N ARG A 64 -3.96 13.00 5.82
CA ARG A 64 -4.79 12.96 7.04
C ARG A 64 -4.23 13.82 8.16
N ILE A 65 -2.94 13.71 8.42
CA ILE A 65 -2.26 14.53 9.44
C ILE A 65 -2.33 16.01 9.07
N ASN A 66 -2.12 16.36 7.81
CA ASN A 66 -2.19 17.75 7.35
C ASN A 66 -3.59 18.34 7.52
N ALA A 67 -4.63 17.60 7.18
CA ALA A 67 -6.00 18.03 7.39
C ALA A 67 -6.30 18.28 8.87
N ALA A 68 -5.94 17.36 9.75
CA ALA A 68 -6.14 17.49 11.20
C ALA A 68 -5.30 18.62 11.80
N ALA A 69 -4.06 18.79 11.36
CA ALA A 69 -3.20 19.88 11.80
C ALA A 69 -3.78 21.26 11.43
N ARG A 70 -4.33 21.39 10.23
CA ARG A 70 -5.00 22.64 9.79
C ARG A 70 -6.24 22.97 10.60
N ILE A 71 -7.03 21.98 10.98
CA ILE A 71 -8.18 22.18 11.90
C ILE A 71 -7.70 22.75 13.22
N ASN A 72 -6.50 22.37 13.69
CA ASN A 72 -5.88 22.89 14.90
C ASN A 72 -5.00 24.15 14.68
N GLY A 73 -5.07 24.77 13.51
CA GLY A 73 -4.35 26.00 13.20
C GLY A 73 -2.86 25.84 12.90
N LEU A 74 -2.40 24.63 12.61
CA LEU A 74 -1.01 24.33 12.28
C LEU A 74 -0.88 23.86 10.82
N THR A 75 0.28 24.08 10.22
CA THR A 75 0.63 23.42 8.97
C THR A 75 1.27 22.06 9.28
N TYR A 76 1.29 21.15 8.31
CA TYR A 76 1.95 19.86 8.47
C TYR A 76 3.42 20.01 8.91
N SER A 77 4.14 20.95 8.29
CA SER A 77 5.56 21.16 8.57
C SER A 77 5.80 21.70 9.98
N THR A 78 5.01 22.68 10.43
CA THR A 78 5.11 23.22 11.78
C THR A 78 4.73 22.20 12.83
N PHE A 79 3.66 21.40 12.57
CA PHE A 79 3.24 20.31 13.45
C PHE A 79 4.35 19.26 13.62
N MET A 80 4.91 18.75 12.53
CA MET A 80 5.96 17.73 12.58
C MET A 80 7.25 18.26 13.21
N ASN A 81 7.59 19.52 12.95
CA ASN A 81 8.76 20.16 13.57
C ASN A 81 8.55 20.35 15.08
N GLY A 82 7.36 20.78 15.49
CA GLY A 82 6.99 20.91 16.89
C GLY A 82 7.09 19.58 17.65
N LEU A 83 6.58 18.50 17.08
CA LEU A 83 6.71 17.16 17.67
C LEU A 83 8.17 16.73 17.80
N LYS A 84 8.99 17.02 16.80
CA LYS A 84 10.43 16.71 16.85
C LYS A 84 11.15 17.49 17.94
N ARG A 85 10.82 18.77 18.12
CA ARG A 85 11.37 19.60 19.20
C ARG A 85 10.94 19.12 20.59
N ALA A 86 9.70 18.64 20.69
CA ALA A 86 9.15 18.07 21.94
C ALA A 86 9.65 16.65 22.23
N ASN A 87 10.54 16.09 21.38
CA ASN A 87 11.01 14.70 21.45
C ASN A 87 9.88 13.66 21.48
N VAL A 88 8.78 13.93 20.79
CA VAL A 88 7.65 13.02 20.67
C VAL A 88 7.89 12.10 19.47
N GLU A 89 8.12 10.82 19.73
CA GLU A 89 8.38 9.80 18.72
C GLU A 89 7.12 8.99 18.43
N ILE A 90 6.20 9.57 17.67
CA ILE A 90 5.01 8.87 17.16
C ILE A 90 5.12 8.75 15.66
N ASP A 91 4.86 7.56 15.12
CA ASP A 91 4.91 7.35 13.70
C ASP A 91 3.70 7.98 12.96
N ARG A 92 3.86 8.20 11.67
CA ARG A 92 2.81 8.83 10.84
C ARG A 92 1.55 7.98 10.73
N LYS A 93 1.67 6.66 10.83
CA LYS A 93 0.52 5.76 10.80
C LYS A 93 -0.38 5.97 12.00
N LEU A 94 0.20 6.01 13.20
CA LEU A 94 -0.53 6.26 14.45
C LEU A 94 -1.11 7.68 14.48
N LEU A 95 -0.35 8.69 14.08
CA LEU A 95 -0.85 10.07 13.98
C LEU A 95 -2.02 10.19 13.02
N ALA A 96 -1.97 9.51 11.88
CA ALA A 96 -3.07 9.51 10.91
C ALA A 96 -4.30 8.75 11.42
N ASP A 97 -4.11 7.70 12.20
CA ASP A 97 -5.19 6.94 12.82
C ASP A 97 -5.90 7.79 13.91
N LEU A 98 -5.13 8.44 14.77
CA LEU A 98 -5.66 9.39 15.76
C LEU A 98 -6.40 10.56 15.09
N ALA A 99 -5.87 11.10 14.00
CA ALA A 99 -6.50 12.18 13.25
C ALA A 99 -7.93 11.84 12.78
N VAL A 100 -8.20 10.56 12.50
CA VAL A 100 -9.51 10.10 12.02
C VAL A 100 -10.40 9.63 13.16
N ARG A 101 -9.84 8.90 14.12
CA ARG A 101 -10.63 8.22 15.18
C ARG A 101 -10.82 9.05 16.42
N ASP A 102 -9.82 9.85 16.78
CA ASP A 102 -9.82 10.62 18.02
C ASP A 102 -9.26 12.02 17.80
N ALA A 103 -10.15 12.92 17.37
CA ALA A 103 -9.82 14.32 17.15
C ALA A 103 -9.36 15.04 18.41
N HIS A 104 -9.87 14.62 19.59
CA HIS A 104 -9.51 15.23 20.86
C HIS A 104 -8.07 14.88 21.25
N ALA A 105 -7.68 13.59 21.15
CA ALA A 105 -6.31 13.18 21.38
C ALA A 105 -5.34 13.83 20.40
N PHE A 106 -5.73 13.97 19.13
CA PHE A 106 -4.91 14.68 18.15
C PHE A 106 -4.74 16.16 18.51
N ALA A 107 -5.77 16.83 19.01
CA ALA A 107 -5.69 18.22 19.46
C ALA A 107 -4.70 18.39 20.62
N GLN A 108 -4.69 17.47 21.58
CA GLN A 108 -3.69 17.49 22.66
C GLN A 108 -2.24 17.38 22.13
N ILE A 109 -2.03 16.50 21.15
CA ILE A 109 -0.72 16.36 20.50
C ILE A 109 -0.36 17.63 19.72
N ALA A 110 -1.35 18.27 19.08
CA ALA A 110 -1.14 19.54 18.39
C ALA A 110 -0.76 20.69 19.34
N ASP A 111 -1.34 20.71 20.53
CA ASP A 111 -0.99 21.68 21.59
C ASP A 111 0.44 21.47 22.08
N VAL A 112 0.87 20.23 22.27
CA VAL A 112 2.27 19.92 22.57
C VAL A 112 3.20 20.41 21.47
N ALA A 113 2.84 20.17 20.21
CA ALA A 113 3.64 20.66 19.08
C ALA A 113 3.69 22.19 18.98
N ARG A 114 2.66 22.89 19.42
CA ARG A 114 2.59 24.36 19.48
C ARG A 114 3.40 24.92 20.65
N GLY A 115 3.35 24.29 21.81
CA GLY A 115 4.05 24.73 23.01
C GLY A 115 5.58 24.67 22.94
N THR A 116 6.14 24.04 21.92
CA THR A 116 7.59 24.03 21.64
C THR A 116 8.04 25.13 20.66
N GLY A 117 7.14 26.05 20.35
CA GLY A 117 7.36 27.13 19.37
C GLY A 117 7.85 28.47 19.94
N ASP A 118 8.04 28.58 21.24
CA ASP A 118 8.63 29.75 21.91
C ASP A 118 10.12 29.57 22.15
#